data_8417158821c291c4fa63a95f62cc61bd
#
_entry.id   8417158821c291c4fa63a95f62cc61bd
#
_cell.length_a   1.000
_cell.length_b   1.000
_cell.length_c   1.000
_cell.angle_alpha   90.00
_cell.angle_beta   90.00
_cell.angle_gamma   90.00
#
_symmetry.space_group_name_H-M   'P 1'
#
loop_
_entity.id
_entity.type
_entity.pdbx_description
1 polymer ?
#
loop_
_entity_poly.entity_id
_entity_poly.type
_entity_poly.pdbx_seq_one_letter_code
_entity_poly.pdbx_strand_id
1 'polypeptide(L)'
;MNFLEIEKVIGREIIDSRGNPTVEAEVYLADGTVGRGTAPSGASTGEFEALELRDGDKDRYLGKGVAKAVDNINTEINDLLAGMDASDIYAIDKAMIKADGTKDKSKFGANAILAVSIAAAKAAAQSLEIPLYRFLGGISGNKLPVPMMNILNGGAHAANTVDVQEFMIMPVGADSFKEALRWCSEVFHNLSALLKENGLATSVGDEGGFAPDLSSDEEAIEYILKAVERAGYEPGRDFMIAMDAASSEWKGEKKGEYILPKAGTKYTSEQLIEHWKNLVEKYPIISIEDALDEEDWEGWKKLTKELGDKVQLVGDDLFVTNTERLSKGIELNCGNSILIKLNQIGSVSETLEAIKMAHKAGYTAISSHRSGETEDTTIADLAVALNTCQIKTGAPSRSERVAKYNQLLRIEEQLKDAAVYPGIKAFNIKK
;
A
#
# COMPACT_ATOMS: atom_id res chain seq x y z
N MET A 1 25.75 -25.09 -1.60
CA MET A 1 24.89 -23.91 -1.69
C MET A 1 25.44 -23.08 -2.84
N ASN A 2 24.63 -22.74 -3.81
CA ASN A 2 25.10 -21.83 -4.86
C ASN A 2 25.18 -20.43 -4.23
N PHE A 3 26.38 -19.90 -4.15
CA PHE A 3 26.62 -18.54 -3.67
C PHE A 3 26.31 -17.58 -4.82
N LEU A 4 25.35 -16.67 -4.64
CA LEU A 4 24.92 -15.73 -5.65
C LEU A 4 25.66 -14.41 -5.47
N GLU A 5 26.93 -14.38 -5.84
CA GLU A 5 27.83 -13.25 -5.65
C GLU A 5 27.36 -11.99 -6.37
N ILE A 6 27.21 -10.90 -5.65
CA ILE A 6 26.96 -9.58 -6.21
C ILE A 6 28.28 -9.06 -6.80
N GLU A 7 28.32 -8.86 -8.12
CA GLU A 7 29.46 -8.27 -8.82
C GLU A 7 29.46 -6.74 -8.70
N LYS A 8 28.27 -6.13 -8.91
CA LYS A 8 28.12 -4.67 -8.84
C LYS A 8 26.66 -4.28 -8.62
N VAL A 9 26.46 -3.05 -8.13
CA VAL A 9 25.17 -2.38 -8.01
C VAL A 9 25.20 -1.06 -8.78
N ILE A 10 24.17 -0.79 -9.57
CA ILE A 10 24.03 0.45 -10.36
C ILE A 10 22.72 1.12 -10.01
N GLY A 11 22.77 2.39 -9.59
CA GLY A 11 21.61 3.24 -9.39
C GLY A 11 21.38 4.22 -10.55
N ARG A 12 20.13 4.55 -10.80
CA ARG A 12 19.74 5.62 -11.72
C ARG A 12 18.50 6.35 -11.26
N GLU A 13 18.35 7.58 -11.74
CA GLU A 13 17.13 8.35 -11.59
C GLU A 13 16.16 7.99 -12.72
N ILE A 14 14.91 7.66 -12.36
CA ILE A 14 13.81 7.43 -13.30
C ILE A 14 12.63 8.35 -12.93
N ILE A 15 11.56 8.34 -13.73
CA ILE A 15 10.38 9.16 -13.51
C ILE A 15 9.21 8.27 -13.02
N ASP A 16 8.55 8.71 -11.95
CA ASP A 16 7.35 8.06 -11.41
C ASP A 16 6.06 8.46 -12.16
N SER A 17 4.93 7.86 -11.78
CA SER A 17 3.61 8.09 -12.39
C SER A 17 3.07 9.53 -12.22
N ARG A 18 3.69 10.34 -11.37
CA ARG A 18 3.37 11.76 -11.17
C ARG A 18 4.34 12.70 -11.89
N GLY A 19 5.30 12.16 -12.66
CA GLY A 19 6.34 12.93 -13.33
C GLY A 19 7.45 13.44 -12.40
N ASN A 20 7.55 12.89 -11.19
CA ASN A 20 8.65 13.20 -10.27
C ASN A 20 9.77 12.17 -10.39
N PRO A 21 11.04 12.55 -10.18
CA PRO A 21 12.14 11.58 -10.16
C PRO A 21 12.01 10.65 -8.95
N THR A 22 12.41 9.39 -9.17
CA THR A 22 12.59 8.38 -8.14
C THR A 22 13.78 7.50 -8.45
N VAL A 23 14.11 6.56 -7.54
CA VAL A 23 15.32 5.75 -7.61
C VAL A 23 15.01 4.37 -8.19
N GLU A 24 15.82 3.96 -9.18
CA GLU A 24 15.94 2.58 -9.65
C GLU A 24 17.32 2.05 -9.38
N ALA A 25 17.44 0.80 -8.96
CA ALA A 25 18.71 0.08 -8.83
C ALA A 25 18.71 -1.21 -9.65
N GLU A 26 19.87 -1.59 -10.13
CA GLU A 26 20.16 -2.90 -10.71
C GLU A 26 21.29 -3.58 -9.91
N VAL A 27 21.05 -4.83 -9.55
CA VAL A 27 22.05 -5.72 -8.94
C VAL A 27 22.48 -6.75 -9.96
N TYR A 28 23.77 -6.77 -10.27
CA TYR A 28 24.40 -7.69 -11.20
C TYR A 28 25.08 -8.81 -10.42
N LEU A 29 24.78 -10.06 -10.77
CA LEU A 29 25.41 -11.24 -10.18
C LEU A 29 26.55 -11.75 -11.07
N ALA A 30 27.50 -12.47 -10.47
CA ALA A 30 28.65 -13.05 -11.17
C ALA A 30 28.26 -14.08 -12.26
N ASP A 31 27.06 -14.66 -12.20
CA ASP A 31 26.51 -15.53 -13.24
C ASP A 31 25.90 -14.79 -14.44
N GLY A 32 25.93 -13.45 -14.42
CA GLY A 32 25.36 -12.58 -15.46
C GLY A 32 23.88 -12.21 -15.24
N THR A 33 23.24 -12.73 -14.20
CA THR A 33 21.86 -12.37 -13.86
C THR A 33 21.79 -10.91 -13.38
N VAL A 34 20.70 -10.21 -13.73
CA VAL A 34 20.46 -8.81 -13.32
C VAL A 34 19.07 -8.68 -12.74
N GLY A 35 18.98 -8.26 -11.49
CA GLY A 35 17.71 -7.88 -10.86
C GLY A 35 17.54 -6.37 -10.85
N ARG A 36 16.29 -5.90 -11.05
CA ARG A 36 15.95 -4.46 -11.05
C ARG A 36 14.88 -4.17 -10.00
N GLY A 37 15.09 -3.13 -9.20
CA GLY A 37 14.15 -2.67 -8.20
C GLY A 37 13.97 -1.17 -8.23
N THR A 38 12.76 -0.69 -7.95
CA THR A 38 12.45 0.74 -7.89
C THR A 38 11.80 1.09 -6.56
N ALA A 39 12.01 2.32 -6.10
CA ALA A 39 11.34 2.83 -4.92
C ALA A 39 10.15 3.71 -5.32
N PRO A 40 8.92 3.44 -4.83
CA PRO A 40 7.79 4.33 -5.01
C PRO A 40 7.90 5.55 -4.09
N SER A 41 7.04 6.57 -4.30
CA SER A 41 7.06 7.83 -3.55
C SER A 41 5.65 8.22 -3.10
N GLY A 42 5.48 8.64 -1.84
CA GLY A 42 4.20 9.14 -1.31
C GLY A 42 3.89 10.58 -1.73
N ALA A 43 2.59 10.94 -1.77
CA ALA A 43 2.14 12.34 -1.83
C ALA A 43 2.00 12.91 -0.42
N SER A 44 1.32 12.20 0.46
CA SER A 44 1.33 12.38 1.92
C SER A 44 2.35 11.43 2.53
N THR A 45 3.05 11.85 3.57
CA THR A 45 4.02 11.02 4.30
C THR A 45 3.73 11.14 5.79
N GLY A 46 3.60 9.99 6.48
CA GLY A 46 3.50 9.95 7.93
C GLY A 46 4.77 10.53 8.59
N GLU A 47 4.61 11.17 9.73
CA GLU A 47 5.73 11.80 10.45
C GLU A 47 6.87 10.82 10.79
N PHE A 48 6.56 9.54 10.90
CA PHE A 48 7.47 8.49 11.35
C PHE A 48 8.00 7.59 10.22
N GLU A 49 7.77 7.93 8.96
CA GLU A 49 8.32 7.20 7.82
C GLU A 49 9.85 7.36 7.74
N ALA A 50 10.54 6.33 7.21
CA ALA A 50 11.94 6.46 6.84
C ALA A 50 12.13 7.51 5.74
N LEU A 51 13.27 8.22 5.77
CA LEU A 51 13.49 9.40 4.93
C LEU A 51 13.67 9.02 3.47
N GLU A 52 12.81 9.54 2.61
CA GLU A 52 13.04 9.59 1.17
C GLU A 52 14.04 10.72 0.86
N LEU A 53 15.28 10.36 0.48
CA LEU A 53 16.33 11.33 0.26
C LEU A 53 16.10 12.09 -1.05
N ARG A 54 15.86 13.39 -0.94
CA ARG A 54 15.71 14.36 -2.03
C ARG A 54 16.86 15.34 -2.05
N ASP A 55 17.23 15.81 -3.25
CA ASP A 55 18.39 16.72 -3.42
C ASP A 55 18.16 18.10 -2.82
N GLY A 56 16.91 18.60 -2.85
CA GLY A 56 16.53 19.93 -2.39
C GLY A 56 16.97 21.07 -3.32
N ASP A 57 17.61 20.77 -4.43
CA ASP A 57 18.03 21.72 -5.45
C ASP A 57 16.83 22.19 -6.28
N LYS A 58 16.37 23.41 -6.06
CA LYS A 58 15.17 23.96 -6.70
C LYS A 58 15.34 24.19 -8.21
N ASP A 59 16.56 24.29 -8.70
CA ASP A 59 16.86 24.47 -10.13
C ASP A 59 16.78 23.16 -10.90
N ARG A 60 16.68 22.01 -10.17
CA ARG A 60 16.55 20.69 -10.74
C ARG A 60 15.34 19.96 -10.15
N TYR A 61 14.37 19.59 -11.01
CA TYR A 61 13.11 18.95 -10.63
C TYR A 61 12.37 19.64 -9.46
N LEU A 62 12.47 20.96 -9.37
CA LEU A 62 11.84 21.77 -8.32
C LEU A 62 12.22 21.31 -6.88
N GLY A 63 13.43 20.80 -6.70
CA GLY A 63 13.92 20.29 -5.42
C GLY A 63 13.69 18.79 -5.20
N LYS A 64 12.96 18.12 -6.11
CA LYS A 64 12.59 16.70 -5.95
C LYS A 64 13.58 15.70 -6.56
N GLY A 65 14.74 16.15 -7.07
CA GLY A 65 15.80 15.29 -7.60
C GLY A 65 16.25 14.23 -6.59
N VAL A 66 16.81 13.12 -7.09
CA VAL A 66 17.30 11.99 -6.28
C VAL A 66 18.76 11.64 -6.61
N ALA A 67 19.49 12.59 -7.16
CA ALA A 67 20.89 12.38 -7.57
C ALA A 67 21.78 11.95 -6.40
N LYS A 68 21.59 12.49 -5.19
CA LYS A 68 22.32 12.09 -3.99
C LYS A 68 22.07 10.63 -3.61
N ALA A 69 20.81 10.19 -3.66
CA ALA A 69 20.45 8.79 -3.39
C ALA A 69 21.06 7.85 -4.44
N VAL A 70 21.05 8.25 -5.71
CA VAL A 70 21.68 7.52 -6.81
C VAL A 70 23.20 7.46 -6.65
N ASP A 71 23.85 8.55 -6.25
CA ASP A 71 25.29 8.58 -5.99
C ASP A 71 25.68 7.65 -4.84
N ASN A 72 24.89 7.61 -3.75
CA ASN A 72 25.09 6.66 -2.65
C ASN A 72 25.03 5.20 -3.11
N ILE A 73 24.13 4.87 -4.07
CA ILE A 73 24.07 3.53 -4.66
C ILE A 73 25.32 3.23 -5.46
N ASN A 74 25.74 4.16 -6.33
CA ASN A 74 26.85 3.96 -7.27
C ASN A 74 28.23 3.98 -6.60
N THR A 75 28.30 4.40 -5.33
CA THR A 75 29.55 4.50 -4.54
C THR A 75 29.49 3.59 -3.31
N GLU A 76 29.11 4.14 -2.15
CA GLU A 76 29.21 3.43 -0.87
C GLU A 76 28.42 2.11 -0.82
N ILE A 77 27.19 2.07 -1.37
CA ILE A 77 26.37 0.85 -1.36
C ILE A 77 26.95 -0.19 -2.33
N ASN A 78 27.39 0.20 -3.52
CA ASN A 78 28.05 -0.70 -4.46
C ASN A 78 29.29 -1.36 -3.82
N ASP A 79 30.18 -0.54 -3.22
CA ASP A 79 31.42 -1.05 -2.60
C ASP A 79 31.13 -1.96 -1.39
N LEU A 80 30.06 -1.64 -0.63
CA LEU A 80 29.62 -2.41 0.53
C LEU A 80 29.11 -3.80 0.16
N LEU A 81 28.35 -3.91 -0.94
CA LEU A 81 27.64 -5.13 -1.30
C LEU A 81 28.42 -6.03 -2.26
N ALA A 82 29.49 -5.53 -2.91
CA ALA A 82 30.33 -6.32 -3.78
C ALA A 82 30.90 -7.56 -3.04
N GLY A 83 30.72 -8.74 -3.64
CA GLY A 83 31.12 -10.00 -3.04
C GLY A 83 30.14 -10.59 -2.02
N MET A 84 29.02 -9.95 -1.71
CA MET A 84 27.97 -10.52 -0.84
C MET A 84 27.07 -11.47 -1.62
N ASP A 85 26.37 -12.35 -0.88
CA ASP A 85 25.39 -13.32 -1.43
C ASP A 85 24.02 -12.65 -1.59
N ALA A 86 23.54 -12.49 -2.81
CA ALA A 86 22.22 -11.91 -3.10
C ALA A 86 21.05 -12.74 -2.55
N SER A 87 21.25 -14.01 -2.24
CA SER A 87 20.20 -14.85 -1.64
C SER A 87 19.95 -14.56 -0.16
N ASP A 88 20.89 -13.91 0.53
CA ASP A 88 20.74 -13.50 1.93
C ASP A 88 20.28 -12.04 2.04
N ILE A 89 18.98 -11.80 1.74
CA ILE A 89 18.38 -10.46 1.80
C ILE A 89 18.51 -9.82 3.18
N TYR A 90 18.45 -10.62 4.25
CA TYR A 90 18.63 -10.09 5.61
C TYR A 90 20.05 -9.56 5.85
N ALA A 91 21.06 -10.25 5.35
CA ALA A 91 22.46 -9.77 5.46
C ALA A 91 22.67 -8.50 4.63
N ILE A 92 22.15 -8.46 3.40
CA ILE A 92 22.22 -7.30 2.50
C ILE A 92 21.59 -6.06 3.14
N ASP A 93 20.34 -6.17 3.55
CA ASP A 93 19.61 -5.05 4.17
C ASP A 93 20.28 -4.59 5.45
N LYS A 94 20.69 -5.53 6.32
CA LYS A 94 21.42 -5.23 7.55
C LYS A 94 22.74 -4.52 7.30
N ALA A 95 23.46 -4.89 6.24
CA ALA A 95 24.72 -4.21 5.87
C ALA A 95 24.45 -2.75 5.49
N MET A 96 23.45 -2.50 4.62
CA MET A 96 23.10 -1.14 4.21
C MET A 96 22.59 -0.30 5.38
N ILE A 97 21.69 -0.82 6.21
CA ILE A 97 21.14 -0.12 7.39
C ILE A 97 22.24 0.22 8.38
N LYS A 98 23.18 -0.71 8.64
CA LYS A 98 24.31 -0.48 9.53
C LYS A 98 25.28 0.58 9.00
N ALA A 99 25.51 0.60 7.69
CA ALA A 99 26.40 1.58 7.06
C ALA A 99 25.75 2.97 6.95
N ASP A 100 24.42 3.04 6.81
CA ASP A 100 23.64 4.27 6.95
C ASP A 100 23.79 4.82 8.38
N GLY A 101 23.54 4.02 9.40
CA GLY A 101 23.78 4.33 10.82
C GLY A 101 22.83 5.36 11.42
N THR A 102 21.87 5.88 10.66
CA THR A 102 20.82 6.80 11.16
C THR A 102 19.53 6.03 11.45
N LYS A 103 18.68 6.58 12.32
CA LYS A 103 17.43 5.93 12.71
C LYS A 103 16.42 5.90 11.54
N ASP A 104 16.39 6.95 10.75
CA ASP A 104 15.45 7.22 9.68
C ASP A 104 16.02 6.95 8.27
N LYS A 105 17.22 6.34 8.19
CA LYS A 105 17.93 6.08 6.93
C LYS A 105 18.29 7.35 6.14
N SER A 106 18.52 8.46 6.83
CA SER A 106 18.76 9.78 6.21
C SER A 106 20.13 9.94 5.54
N LYS A 107 21.11 9.07 5.82
CA LYS A 107 22.42 9.12 5.15
C LYS A 107 22.34 8.63 3.70
N PHE A 108 21.84 7.43 3.48
CA PHE A 108 21.71 6.85 2.14
C PHE A 108 20.39 7.19 1.46
N GLY A 109 19.33 7.36 2.26
CA GLY A 109 17.95 7.46 1.83
C GLY A 109 17.25 6.11 1.81
N ALA A 110 16.04 6.05 2.39
CA ALA A 110 15.21 4.85 2.34
C ALA A 110 14.88 4.42 0.91
N ASN A 111 14.77 5.37 -0.02
CA ASN A 111 14.57 5.13 -1.45
C ASN A 111 15.77 4.40 -2.08
N ALA A 112 17.01 4.78 -1.75
CA ALA A 112 18.20 4.08 -2.24
C ALA A 112 18.29 2.66 -1.69
N ILE A 113 18.13 2.50 -0.36
CA ILE A 113 18.21 1.20 0.31
C ILE A 113 17.12 0.26 -0.24
N LEU A 114 15.88 0.73 -0.37
CA LEU A 114 14.78 -0.09 -0.86
C LEU A 114 14.97 -0.53 -2.31
N ALA A 115 15.36 0.37 -3.21
CA ALA A 115 15.56 0.03 -4.61
C ALA A 115 16.62 -1.09 -4.75
N VAL A 116 17.71 -1.03 -3.98
CA VAL A 116 18.75 -2.07 -3.97
C VAL A 116 18.25 -3.36 -3.33
N SER A 117 17.52 -3.30 -2.21
CA SER A 117 16.95 -4.47 -1.53
C SER A 117 16.01 -5.26 -2.45
N ILE A 118 15.11 -4.57 -3.17
CA ILE A 118 14.22 -5.18 -4.17
C ILE A 118 15.04 -5.77 -5.33
N ALA A 119 16.03 -5.03 -5.84
CA ALA A 119 16.86 -5.48 -6.95
C ALA A 119 17.63 -6.76 -6.60
N ALA A 120 18.19 -6.84 -5.40
CA ALA A 120 18.90 -8.03 -4.91
C ALA A 120 17.95 -9.24 -4.78
N ALA A 121 16.76 -9.06 -4.22
CA ALA A 121 15.75 -10.12 -4.11
C ALA A 121 15.33 -10.64 -5.50
N LYS A 122 15.14 -9.76 -6.48
CA LYS A 122 14.80 -10.14 -7.86
C LYS A 122 15.96 -10.84 -8.57
N ALA A 123 17.21 -10.36 -8.40
CA ALA A 123 18.38 -11.01 -8.94
C ALA A 123 18.53 -12.44 -8.42
N ALA A 124 18.40 -12.62 -7.09
CA ALA A 124 18.45 -13.93 -6.47
C ALA A 124 17.35 -14.86 -6.98
N ALA A 125 16.09 -14.40 -7.01
CA ALA A 125 14.97 -15.18 -7.51
C ALA A 125 15.20 -15.63 -8.97
N GLN A 126 15.65 -14.70 -9.83
CA GLN A 126 15.92 -14.99 -11.24
C GLN A 126 17.09 -15.98 -11.42
N SER A 127 18.21 -15.81 -10.71
CA SER A 127 19.34 -16.72 -10.76
C SER A 127 18.97 -18.13 -10.28
N LEU A 128 18.07 -18.23 -9.28
CA LEU A 128 17.55 -19.51 -8.79
C LEU A 128 16.42 -20.08 -9.68
N GLU A 129 16.04 -19.39 -10.74
CA GLU A 129 14.93 -19.77 -11.65
C GLU A 129 13.60 -20.01 -10.93
N ILE A 130 13.32 -19.23 -9.86
CA ILE A 130 12.06 -19.28 -9.11
C ILE A 130 11.36 -17.92 -9.14
N PRO A 131 10.01 -17.89 -9.16
CA PRO A 131 9.27 -16.64 -9.09
C PRO A 131 9.56 -15.87 -7.80
N LEU A 132 9.50 -14.53 -7.85
CA LEU A 132 9.81 -13.66 -6.71
C LEU A 132 8.93 -13.99 -5.49
N TYR A 133 7.62 -14.24 -5.67
CA TYR A 133 6.75 -14.62 -4.55
C TYR A 133 7.19 -15.94 -3.87
N ARG A 134 7.77 -16.87 -4.62
CA ARG A 134 8.34 -18.10 -4.07
C ARG A 134 9.65 -17.86 -3.33
N PHE A 135 10.49 -16.99 -3.84
CA PHE A 135 11.73 -16.62 -3.18
C PHE A 135 11.47 -15.95 -1.83
N LEU A 136 10.52 -15.00 -1.77
CA LEU A 136 10.18 -14.26 -0.55
C LEU A 136 9.37 -15.08 0.47
N GLY A 137 8.43 -15.92 0.01
CA GLY A 137 7.45 -16.59 0.88
C GLY A 137 7.59 -18.11 0.98
N GLY A 138 8.51 -18.70 0.21
CA GLY A 138 8.68 -20.14 0.14
C GLY A 138 7.48 -20.86 -0.49
N ILE A 139 7.26 -22.11 -0.11
CA ILE A 139 6.20 -22.96 -0.70
C ILE A 139 4.79 -22.62 -0.19
N SER A 140 4.66 -21.85 0.88
CA SER A 140 3.37 -21.55 1.52
C SER A 140 2.61 -20.39 0.87
N GLY A 141 3.26 -19.58 0.03
CA GLY A 141 2.65 -18.44 -0.67
C GLY A 141 1.73 -18.92 -1.80
N ASN A 142 0.42 -18.94 -1.56
CA ASN A 142 -0.57 -19.39 -2.54
C ASN A 142 -1.92 -18.65 -2.47
N LYS A 143 -2.06 -17.66 -1.58
CA LYS A 143 -3.31 -16.91 -1.47
C LYS A 143 -3.24 -15.66 -2.34
N LEU A 144 -4.15 -15.57 -3.31
CA LEU A 144 -4.35 -14.37 -4.11
C LEU A 144 -5.06 -13.32 -3.23
N PRO A 145 -4.57 -12.07 -3.22
CA PRO A 145 -5.17 -11.05 -2.36
C PRO A 145 -6.53 -10.55 -2.90
N VAL A 146 -7.46 -10.25 -2.02
CA VAL A 146 -8.66 -9.47 -2.35
C VAL A 146 -8.21 -8.05 -2.69
N PRO A 147 -8.53 -7.51 -3.88
CA PRO A 147 -8.20 -6.14 -4.22
C PRO A 147 -9.06 -5.15 -3.44
N MET A 148 -8.42 -4.16 -2.82
CA MET A 148 -9.04 -2.92 -2.33
C MET A 148 -8.91 -1.90 -3.44
N MET A 149 -9.92 -1.86 -4.33
CA MET A 149 -9.81 -1.13 -5.58
C MET A 149 -10.38 0.28 -5.43
N ASN A 150 -9.50 1.27 -5.36
CA ASN A 150 -9.86 2.68 -5.22
C ASN A 150 -10.50 3.20 -6.51
N ILE A 151 -11.82 3.38 -6.53
CA ILE A 151 -12.57 3.81 -7.71
C ILE A 151 -13.15 5.22 -7.60
N LEU A 152 -13.11 5.83 -6.40
CA LEU A 152 -13.55 7.21 -6.16
C LEU A 152 -12.65 7.87 -5.12
N ASN A 153 -12.15 9.06 -5.43
CA ASN A 153 -11.19 9.82 -4.64
C ASN A 153 -11.79 11.10 -4.06
N GLY A 154 -11.38 11.44 -2.85
CA GLY A 154 -11.60 12.72 -2.19
C GLY A 154 -10.35 13.17 -1.45
N GLY A 155 -10.50 13.84 -0.33
CA GLY A 155 -9.42 14.28 0.55
C GLY A 155 -8.31 15.03 -0.20
N ALA A 156 -7.06 14.74 0.15
CA ALA A 156 -5.88 15.31 -0.50
C ALA A 156 -5.66 14.76 -1.94
N HIS A 157 -6.29 13.62 -2.29
CA HIS A 157 -6.14 12.99 -3.61
C HIS A 157 -7.03 13.60 -4.71
N ALA A 158 -7.95 14.54 -4.37
CA ALA A 158 -8.86 15.16 -5.31
C ALA A 158 -9.20 16.59 -4.95
N ALA A 159 -9.26 17.48 -5.95
CA ALA A 159 -9.73 18.85 -5.79
C ALA A 159 -11.27 18.89 -5.88
N ASN A 160 -11.97 18.17 -5.00
CA ASN A 160 -13.42 18.10 -4.88
C ASN A 160 -13.89 18.38 -3.45
N THR A 161 -15.17 18.17 -3.15
CA THR A 161 -15.81 18.51 -1.86
C THR A 161 -15.90 17.35 -0.86
N VAL A 162 -15.34 16.19 -1.19
CA VAL A 162 -15.39 14.97 -0.37
C VAL A 162 -14.17 14.92 0.57
N ASP A 163 -14.39 14.72 1.88
CA ASP A 163 -13.32 14.73 2.89
C ASP A 163 -12.56 13.41 3.01
N VAL A 164 -13.25 12.28 2.93
CA VAL A 164 -12.62 10.95 2.91
C VAL A 164 -11.75 10.80 1.66
N GLN A 165 -10.52 10.32 1.85
CA GLN A 165 -9.50 10.32 0.79
C GLN A 165 -9.75 9.29 -0.30
N GLU A 166 -10.18 8.08 0.07
CA GLU A 166 -10.40 6.98 -0.87
C GLU A 166 -11.63 6.17 -0.53
N PHE A 167 -12.38 5.81 -1.57
CA PHE A 167 -13.49 4.86 -1.50
C PHE A 167 -13.17 3.67 -2.39
N MET A 168 -13.08 2.50 -1.78
CA MET A 168 -12.63 1.28 -2.42
C MET A 168 -13.73 0.23 -2.45
N ILE A 169 -13.79 -0.54 -3.54
CA ILE A 169 -14.62 -1.75 -3.64
C ILE A 169 -13.77 -2.98 -3.40
N MET A 170 -14.38 -3.97 -2.72
CA MET A 170 -13.74 -5.24 -2.40
C MET A 170 -14.62 -6.41 -2.86
N PRO A 171 -14.25 -7.16 -3.90
CA PRO A 171 -15.03 -8.25 -4.48
C PRO A 171 -14.92 -9.54 -3.66
N VAL A 172 -15.49 -9.53 -2.46
CA VAL A 172 -15.37 -10.64 -1.49
C VAL A 172 -16.15 -11.88 -1.85
N GLY A 173 -17.13 -11.76 -2.77
CA GLY A 173 -17.96 -12.86 -3.23
C GLY A 173 -17.42 -13.62 -4.44
N ALA A 174 -16.33 -13.16 -5.06
CA ALA A 174 -15.75 -13.82 -6.23
C ALA A 174 -15.07 -15.17 -5.88
N ASP A 175 -15.05 -16.09 -6.85
CA ASP A 175 -14.47 -17.43 -6.66
C ASP A 175 -12.98 -17.50 -6.97
N SER A 176 -12.42 -16.49 -7.66
CA SER A 176 -11.02 -16.42 -8.08
C SER A 176 -10.56 -14.96 -8.19
N PHE A 177 -9.26 -14.74 -8.22
CA PHE A 177 -8.72 -13.40 -8.44
C PHE A 177 -9.07 -12.86 -9.84
N LYS A 178 -9.04 -13.71 -10.86
CA LYS A 178 -9.43 -13.35 -12.22
C LYS A 178 -10.89 -12.86 -12.29
N GLU A 179 -11.81 -13.55 -11.62
CA GLU A 179 -13.21 -13.12 -11.54
C GLU A 179 -13.35 -11.83 -10.72
N ALA A 180 -12.65 -11.73 -9.60
CA ALA A 180 -12.61 -10.52 -8.79
C ALA A 180 -12.19 -9.29 -9.60
N LEU A 181 -11.13 -9.40 -10.39
CA LEU A 181 -10.65 -8.31 -11.24
C LEU A 181 -11.66 -7.95 -12.35
N ARG A 182 -12.29 -8.95 -12.99
CA ARG A 182 -13.35 -8.73 -13.96
C ARG A 182 -14.52 -7.95 -13.35
N TRP A 183 -15.02 -8.41 -12.22
CA TRP A 183 -16.12 -7.75 -11.51
C TRP A 183 -15.80 -6.29 -11.16
N CYS A 184 -14.60 -6.02 -10.65
CA CYS A 184 -14.16 -4.66 -10.33
C CYS A 184 -14.12 -3.77 -11.59
N SER A 185 -13.64 -4.29 -12.73
CA SER A 185 -13.61 -3.55 -13.98
C SER A 185 -15.03 -3.21 -14.47
N GLU A 186 -15.97 -4.14 -14.36
CA GLU A 186 -17.37 -3.93 -14.72
C GLU A 186 -18.03 -2.86 -13.84
N VAL A 187 -17.79 -2.90 -12.52
CA VAL A 187 -18.29 -1.87 -11.59
C VAL A 187 -17.66 -0.50 -11.88
N PHE A 188 -16.36 -0.45 -12.16
CA PHE A 188 -15.65 0.80 -12.50
C PHE A 188 -16.24 1.47 -13.75
N HIS A 189 -16.53 0.69 -14.81
CA HIS A 189 -17.15 1.22 -16.02
C HIS A 189 -18.61 1.65 -15.80
N ASN A 190 -19.36 0.92 -14.97
CA ASN A 190 -20.72 1.33 -14.59
C ASN A 190 -20.73 2.61 -13.75
N LEU A 191 -19.75 2.79 -12.85
CA LEU A 191 -19.59 4.04 -12.11
C LEU A 191 -19.30 5.22 -13.06
N SER A 192 -18.39 5.03 -14.03
CA SER A 192 -18.13 6.04 -15.06
C SER A 192 -19.39 6.44 -15.83
N ALA A 193 -20.22 5.47 -16.20
CA ALA A 193 -21.47 5.73 -16.90
C ALA A 193 -22.46 6.51 -16.03
N LEU A 194 -22.63 6.10 -14.77
CA LEU A 194 -23.51 6.81 -13.81
C LEU A 194 -23.08 8.24 -13.57
N LEU A 195 -21.78 8.49 -13.39
CA LEU A 195 -21.25 9.85 -13.21
C LEU A 195 -21.54 10.72 -14.43
N LYS A 196 -21.29 10.23 -15.65
CA LYS A 196 -21.58 10.94 -16.91
C LYS A 196 -23.07 11.25 -17.08
N GLU A 197 -23.96 10.31 -16.79
CA GLU A 197 -25.42 10.48 -16.86
C GLU A 197 -25.91 11.59 -15.93
N ASN A 198 -25.21 11.81 -14.81
CA ASN A 198 -25.51 12.88 -13.85
C ASN A 198 -24.69 14.16 -14.08
N GLY A 199 -23.96 14.27 -15.19
CA GLY A 199 -23.17 15.47 -15.54
C GLY A 199 -21.92 15.65 -14.67
N LEU A 200 -21.46 14.60 -13.99
CA LEU A 200 -20.29 14.63 -13.10
C LEU A 200 -19.01 14.27 -13.85
N ALA A 201 -17.88 14.79 -13.35
CA ALA A 201 -16.57 14.53 -13.93
C ALA A 201 -16.16 13.07 -13.82
N THR A 202 -15.50 12.56 -14.87
CA THR A 202 -14.88 11.22 -14.91
C THR A 202 -13.39 11.29 -15.17
N SER A 203 -12.76 12.43 -14.89
CA SER A 203 -11.30 12.53 -14.77
C SER A 203 -10.82 11.72 -13.57
N VAL A 204 -9.65 11.13 -13.71
CA VAL A 204 -9.08 10.25 -12.68
C VAL A 204 -7.96 10.96 -11.92
N GLY A 205 -7.86 10.63 -10.63
CA GLY A 205 -6.76 11.06 -9.77
C GLY A 205 -5.48 10.23 -9.98
N ASP A 206 -4.50 10.46 -9.11
CA ASP A 206 -3.18 9.81 -9.18
C ASP A 206 -3.24 8.28 -9.09
N GLU A 207 -4.27 7.74 -8.46
CA GLU A 207 -4.46 6.31 -8.26
C GLU A 207 -5.49 5.69 -9.22
N GLY A 208 -5.96 6.46 -10.19
CA GLY A 208 -6.84 5.99 -11.26
C GLY A 208 -8.33 6.00 -10.94
N GLY A 209 -8.74 6.30 -9.70
CA GLY A 209 -10.15 6.48 -9.31
C GLY A 209 -10.71 7.81 -9.79
N PHE A 210 -12.04 7.89 -9.97
CA PHE A 210 -12.72 9.13 -10.36
C PHE A 210 -12.71 10.16 -9.23
N ALA A 211 -12.76 11.44 -9.59
CA ALA A 211 -12.76 12.56 -8.64
C ALA A 211 -13.91 13.55 -8.91
N PRO A 212 -15.19 13.10 -8.86
CA PRO A 212 -16.33 13.99 -9.07
C PRO A 212 -16.56 14.93 -7.88
N ASP A 213 -17.19 16.08 -8.13
CA ASP A 213 -17.74 16.91 -7.07
C ASP A 213 -19.06 16.31 -6.57
N LEU A 214 -19.05 15.88 -5.31
CA LEU A 214 -20.20 15.30 -4.62
C LEU A 214 -20.49 16.09 -3.35
N SER A 215 -21.74 16.04 -2.88
CA SER A 215 -22.18 16.85 -1.74
C SER A 215 -21.72 16.31 -0.37
N SER A 216 -21.33 15.02 -0.29
CA SER A 216 -20.91 14.37 0.94
C SER A 216 -20.16 13.07 0.68
N ASP A 217 -19.49 12.55 1.73
CA ASP A 217 -18.88 11.21 1.72
C ASP A 217 -19.94 10.12 1.54
N GLU A 218 -21.14 10.28 2.11
CA GLU A 218 -22.23 9.33 1.94
C GLU A 218 -22.71 9.25 0.47
N GLU A 219 -22.78 10.38 -0.23
CA GLU A 219 -23.13 10.38 -1.65
C GLU A 219 -22.12 9.59 -2.50
N ALA A 220 -20.83 9.67 -2.14
CA ALA A 220 -19.79 8.86 -2.79
C ALA A 220 -20.05 7.36 -2.62
N ILE A 221 -20.38 6.91 -1.39
CA ILE A 221 -20.73 5.53 -1.10
C ILE A 221 -21.98 5.11 -1.91
N GLU A 222 -23.01 5.96 -1.96
CA GLU A 222 -24.26 5.66 -2.69
C GLU A 222 -24.04 5.53 -4.20
N TYR A 223 -23.17 6.35 -4.82
CA TYR A 223 -22.79 6.18 -6.24
C TYR A 223 -22.09 4.85 -6.48
N ILE A 224 -21.21 4.43 -5.59
CA ILE A 224 -20.51 3.15 -5.69
C ILE A 224 -21.51 2.00 -5.57
N LEU A 225 -22.41 2.01 -4.58
CA LEU A 225 -23.43 0.97 -4.41
C LEU A 225 -24.36 0.86 -5.62
N LYS A 226 -24.81 1.99 -6.18
CA LYS A 226 -25.57 2.02 -7.44
C LYS A 226 -24.79 1.44 -8.61
N ALA A 227 -23.48 1.67 -8.69
CA ALA A 227 -22.62 1.10 -9.74
C ALA A 227 -22.48 -0.43 -9.58
N VAL A 228 -22.35 -0.93 -8.35
CA VAL A 228 -22.32 -2.37 -8.03
C VAL A 228 -23.63 -3.03 -8.48
N GLU A 229 -24.79 -2.48 -8.08
CA GLU A 229 -26.11 -2.99 -8.47
C GLU A 229 -26.32 -2.95 -9.99
N ARG A 230 -25.94 -1.84 -10.64
CA ARG A 230 -26.03 -1.69 -12.10
C ARG A 230 -25.16 -2.70 -12.86
N ALA A 231 -24.04 -3.09 -12.29
CA ALA A 231 -23.18 -4.13 -12.84
C ALA A 231 -23.74 -5.55 -12.62
N GLY A 232 -24.85 -5.70 -11.88
CA GLY A 232 -25.54 -6.97 -11.63
C GLY A 232 -25.04 -7.70 -10.38
N TYR A 233 -24.33 -7.01 -9.48
CA TYR A 233 -23.82 -7.56 -8.23
C TYR A 233 -24.58 -7.05 -7.02
N GLU A 234 -24.53 -7.79 -5.91
CA GLU A 234 -25.23 -7.49 -4.69
C GLU A 234 -24.29 -6.88 -3.64
N PRO A 235 -24.49 -5.57 -3.25
CA PRO A 235 -23.76 -4.96 -2.15
C PRO A 235 -23.93 -5.73 -0.84
N GLY A 236 -22.83 -5.87 -0.08
CA GLY A 236 -22.83 -6.61 1.20
C GLY A 236 -22.67 -8.13 1.06
N ARG A 237 -22.85 -8.68 -0.14
CA ARG A 237 -22.61 -10.10 -0.43
C ARG A 237 -21.44 -10.28 -1.42
N ASP A 238 -21.56 -9.69 -2.59
CA ASP A 238 -20.57 -9.82 -3.67
C ASP A 238 -19.45 -8.80 -3.48
N PHE A 239 -19.83 -7.58 -3.09
CA PHE A 239 -18.91 -6.48 -2.81
C PHE A 239 -19.12 -5.88 -1.42
N MET A 240 -18.01 -5.57 -0.78
CA MET A 240 -17.96 -4.71 0.41
C MET A 240 -17.27 -3.39 0.05
N ILE A 241 -17.44 -2.37 0.91
CA ILE A 241 -16.78 -1.07 0.81
C ILE A 241 -15.62 -1.01 1.79
N ALA A 242 -14.50 -0.46 1.34
CA ALA A 242 -13.41 -0.02 2.21
C ALA A 242 -13.17 1.49 2.01
N MET A 243 -12.73 2.17 3.05
CA MET A 243 -12.43 3.59 3.02
C MET A 243 -11.05 3.86 3.60
N ASP A 244 -10.38 4.89 3.07
CA ASP A 244 -9.22 5.53 3.68
C ASP A 244 -9.63 6.96 4.06
N ALA A 245 -9.70 7.21 5.36
CA ALA A 245 -10.09 8.51 5.89
C ALA A 245 -8.93 9.51 5.89
N ALA A 246 -7.70 9.01 6.08
CA ALA A 246 -6.50 9.82 6.26
C ALA A 246 -6.68 10.91 7.34
N SER A 247 -7.25 10.53 8.50
CA SER A 247 -7.72 11.49 9.52
C SER A 247 -6.60 12.30 10.19
N SER A 248 -5.33 11.96 9.96
CA SER A 248 -4.20 12.79 10.36
C SER A 248 -4.21 14.16 9.66
N GLU A 249 -4.80 14.25 8.46
CA GLU A 249 -5.02 15.51 7.73
C GLU A 249 -6.13 16.39 8.36
N TRP A 250 -6.93 15.84 9.26
CA TRP A 250 -8.05 16.53 9.91
C TRP A 250 -7.72 17.06 11.30
N LYS A 251 -6.46 17.00 11.73
CA LYS A 251 -6.01 17.45 13.06
C LYS A 251 -6.50 18.85 13.38
N GLY A 252 -7.16 19.01 14.54
CA GLY A 252 -7.46 20.29 15.14
C GLY A 252 -6.27 20.87 15.93
N GLU A 253 -6.52 21.93 16.70
CA GLU A 253 -5.48 22.56 17.51
C GLU A 253 -5.05 21.67 18.72
N LYS A 254 -5.95 20.80 19.19
CA LYS A 254 -5.70 19.92 20.32
C LYS A 254 -5.81 18.46 19.90
N LYS A 255 -5.03 17.62 20.59
CA LYS A 255 -5.13 16.17 20.43
C LYS A 255 -6.56 15.70 20.65
N GLY A 256 -7.07 14.86 19.75
CA GLY A 256 -8.43 14.36 19.77
C GLY A 256 -9.49 15.34 19.25
N GLU A 257 -9.08 16.46 18.66
CA GLU A 257 -9.94 17.35 17.89
C GLU A 257 -9.70 17.15 16.40
N TYR A 258 -10.77 17.07 15.62
CA TYR A 258 -10.76 16.88 14.17
C TYR A 258 -11.60 17.95 13.49
N ILE A 259 -11.13 18.48 12.38
CA ILE A 259 -11.84 19.46 11.54
C ILE A 259 -11.78 18.95 10.10
N LEU A 260 -12.90 18.53 9.57
CA LEU A 260 -13.00 18.10 8.18
C LEU A 260 -12.74 19.31 7.27
N PRO A 261 -11.67 19.29 6.44
CA PRO A 261 -11.21 20.50 5.77
C PRO A 261 -12.19 21.04 4.72
N LYS A 262 -13.03 20.18 4.15
CA LYS A 262 -13.99 20.56 3.09
C LYS A 262 -15.39 20.82 3.65
N ALA A 263 -15.90 19.94 4.50
CA ALA A 263 -17.21 20.09 5.14
C ALA A 263 -17.20 21.13 6.28
N GLY A 264 -16.03 21.43 6.88
CA GLY A 264 -15.89 22.32 8.02
C GLY A 264 -16.47 21.76 9.33
N THR A 265 -16.90 20.50 9.34
CA THR A 265 -17.45 19.82 10.50
C THR A 265 -16.37 19.54 11.53
N LYS A 266 -16.68 19.75 12.81
CA LYS A 266 -15.75 19.52 13.92
C LYS A 266 -16.20 18.32 14.74
N TYR A 267 -15.24 17.47 15.10
CA TYR A 267 -15.44 16.30 15.93
C TYR A 267 -14.43 16.23 17.07
N THR A 268 -14.83 15.66 18.20
CA THR A 268 -13.90 15.02 19.14
C THR A 268 -13.63 13.58 18.69
N SER A 269 -12.64 12.90 19.28
CA SER A 269 -12.38 11.47 19.00
C SER A 269 -13.65 10.65 19.19
N GLU A 270 -14.42 10.88 20.27
CA GLU A 270 -15.65 10.15 20.56
C GLU A 270 -16.72 10.41 19.49
N GLN A 271 -16.88 11.64 19.06
CA GLN A 271 -17.85 12.00 18.02
C GLN A 271 -17.47 11.40 16.66
N LEU A 272 -16.18 11.37 16.33
CA LEU A 272 -15.72 10.76 15.08
C LEU A 272 -15.87 9.23 15.13
N ILE A 273 -15.64 8.59 16.27
CA ILE A 273 -15.94 7.16 16.48
C ILE A 273 -17.42 6.86 16.26
N GLU A 274 -18.32 7.69 16.81
CA GLU A 274 -19.76 7.52 16.61
C GLU A 274 -20.17 7.76 15.14
N HIS A 275 -19.52 8.70 14.45
CA HIS A 275 -19.71 8.91 13.01
C HIS A 275 -19.37 7.63 12.22
N TRP A 276 -18.18 7.02 12.45
CA TRP A 276 -17.81 5.76 11.81
C TRP A 276 -18.77 4.63 12.11
N LYS A 277 -19.23 4.53 13.34
CA LYS A 277 -20.20 3.52 13.75
C LYS A 277 -21.52 3.65 12.98
N ASN A 278 -22.04 4.86 12.84
CA ASN A 278 -23.27 5.13 12.08
C ASN A 278 -23.11 4.74 10.60
N LEU A 279 -21.95 5.03 9.99
CA LEU A 279 -21.67 4.65 8.59
C LEU A 279 -21.61 3.13 8.43
N VAL A 280 -20.93 2.42 9.35
CA VAL A 280 -20.81 0.96 9.34
C VAL A 280 -22.15 0.26 9.55
N GLU A 281 -23.06 0.86 10.34
CA GLU A 281 -24.41 0.32 10.55
C GLU A 281 -25.32 0.55 9.32
N LYS A 282 -25.06 1.62 8.56
CA LYS A 282 -25.89 1.99 7.41
C LYS A 282 -25.44 1.34 6.09
N TYR A 283 -24.15 1.14 5.91
CA TYR A 283 -23.53 0.72 4.65
C TYR A 283 -22.69 -0.56 4.81
N PRO A 284 -22.46 -1.34 3.76
CA PRO A 284 -21.66 -2.56 3.81
C PRO A 284 -20.14 -2.24 3.87
N ILE A 285 -19.73 -1.44 4.86
CA ILE A 285 -18.32 -1.07 5.09
C ILE A 285 -17.64 -2.18 5.88
N ILE A 286 -16.52 -2.70 5.37
CA ILE A 286 -15.77 -3.79 5.99
C ILE A 286 -14.39 -3.34 6.50
N SER A 287 -13.87 -2.21 6.01
CA SER A 287 -12.54 -1.72 6.36
C SER A 287 -12.50 -0.20 6.39
N ILE A 288 -11.86 0.37 7.42
CA ILE A 288 -11.59 1.81 7.55
C ILE A 288 -10.10 1.96 7.88
N GLU A 289 -9.37 2.67 7.02
CA GLU A 289 -7.97 3.01 7.18
C GLU A 289 -7.85 4.42 7.77
N ASP A 290 -6.94 4.56 8.72
CA ASP A 290 -6.62 5.79 9.45
C ASP A 290 -7.87 6.58 9.88
N ALA A 291 -8.76 5.88 10.55
CA ALA A 291 -10.04 6.42 11.03
C ALA A 291 -9.86 7.52 12.09
N LEU A 292 -8.68 7.61 12.71
CA LEU A 292 -8.25 8.64 13.67
C LEU A 292 -6.79 9.03 13.40
N ASP A 293 -6.36 10.14 13.97
CA ASP A 293 -4.99 10.64 13.91
C ASP A 293 -3.95 9.62 14.42
N GLU A 294 -2.77 9.60 13.79
CA GLU A 294 -1.65 8.68 14.07
C GLU A 294 -1.09 8.75 15.51
N GLU A 295 -1.38 9.83 16.25
CA GLU A 295 -0.99 9.98 17.66
C GLU A 295 -2.17 9.93 18.64
N ASP A 296 -3.41 9.72 18.16
CA ASP A 296 -4.58 9.57 19.04
C ASP A 296 -4.76 8.13 19.54
N TRP A 297 -3.73 7.59 20.21
CA TRP A 297 -3.70 6.21 20.72
C TRP A 297 -4.87 5.86 21.64
N GLU A 298 -5.36 6.81 22.45
CA GLU A 298 -6.52 6.58 23.32
C GLU A 298 -7.82 6.50 22.52
N GLY A 299 -7.97 7.35 21.50
CA GLY A 299 -9.06 7.24 20.53
C GLY A 299 -9.06 5.92 19.79
N TRP A 300 -7.90 5.50 19.25
CA TRP A 300 -7.72 4.23 18.57
C TRP A 300 -8.10 3.02 19.43
N LYS A 301 -7.70 3.03 20.71
CA LYS A 301 -8.09 1.98 21.66
C LYS A 301 -9.61 1.91 21.87
N LYS A 302 -10.28 3.06 21.99
CA LYS A 302 -11.75 3.13 22.10
C LYS A 302 -12.42 2.64 20.81
N LEU A 303 -11.97 3.14 19.66
CA LEU A 303 -12.46 2.75 18.35
C LEU A 303 -12.36 1.23 18.13
N THR A 304 -11.20 0.65 18.44
CA THR A 304 -10.96 -0.79 18.29
C THR A 304 -11.87 -1.61 19.19
N LYS A 305 -12.09 -1.15 20.42
CA LYS A 305 -13.03 -1.82 21.35
C LYS A 305 -14.47 -1.82 20.84
N GLU A 306 -14.91 -0.74 20.18
CA GLU A 306 -16.30 -0.58 19.71
C GLU A 306 -16.57 -1.23 18.36
N LEU A 307 -15.63 -1.13 17.43
CA LEU A 307 -15.82 -1.53 16.04
C LEU A 307 -14.92 -2.69 15.58
N GLY A 308 -13.84 -3.01 16.29
CA GLY A 308 -12.85 -3.96 15.82
C GLY A 308 -13.34 -5.39 15.59
N ASP A 309 -14.44 -5.80 16.21
CA ASP A 309 -15.09 -7.10 15.94
C ASP A 309 -15.95 -7.08 14.65
N LYS A 310 -16.36 -5.89 14.18
CA LYS A 310 -17.26 -5.73 13.04
C LYS A 310 -16.56 -5.27 11.77
N VAL A 311 -15.48 -4.50 11.91
CA VAL A 311 -14.79 -3.80 10.83
C VAL A 311 -13.29 -3.95 10.99
N GLN A 312 -12.58 -4.12 9.88
CA GLN A 312 -11.14 -4.03 9.82
C GLN A 312 -10.71 -2.57 10.02
N LEU A 313 -9.92 -2.32 11.04
CA LEU A 313 -9.37 -1.01 11.39
C LEU A 313 -7.88 -1.00 11.06
N VAL A 314 -7.54 -0.32 9.95
CA VAL A 314 -6.21 -0.35 9.37
C VAL A 314 -5.40 0.85 9.85
N GLY A 315 -4.19 0.60 10.34
CA GLY A 315 -3.21 1.66 10.57
C GLY A 315 -2.23 1.75 9.39
N ASP A 316 -2.25 2.88 8.68
CA ASP A 316 -1.24 3.32 7.72
C ASP A 316 -0.28 4.28 8.43
N ASP A 317 -0.65 5.53 8.62
CA ASP A 317 0.16 6.53 9.35
C ASP A 317 0.37 6.12 10.82
N LEU A 318 -0.61 5.43 11.42
CA LEU A 318 -0.49 4.90 12.78
C LEU A 318 0.73 3.99 12.96
N PHE A 319 1.05 3.13 11.97
CA PHE A 319 2.09 2.11 12.07
C PHE A 319 3.28 2.31 11.15
N VAL A 320 3.13 3.00 10.02
CA VAL A 320 4.15 3.29 8.99
C VAL A 320 5.05 2.09 8.65
N THR A 321 4.47 0.89 8.59
CA THR A 321 5.21 -0.38 8.36
C THR A 321 6.33 -0.63 9.38
N ASN A 322 6.30 0.05 10.54
CA ASN A 322 7.35 0.04 11.55
C ASN A 322 7.00 -0.92 12.70
N THR A 323 7.90 -1.86 13.00
CA THR A 323 7.69 -2.87 14.05
C THR A 323 7.60 -2.30 15.46
N GLU A 324 8.28 -1.17 15.78
CA GLU A 324 8.18 -0.52 17.07
C GLU A 324 6.79 0.09 17.30
N ARG A 325 6.26 0.81 16.28
CA ARG A 325 4.91 1.39 16.33
C ARG A 325 3.84 0.30 16.32
N LEU A 326 4.02 -0.75 15.51
CA LEU A 326 3.10 -1.90 15.48
C LEU A 326 3.07 -2.61 16.83
N SER A 327 4.23 -2.86 17.47
CA SER A 327 4.30 -3.45 18.82
C SER A 327 3.52 -2.63 19.84
N LYS A 328 3.70 -1.30 19.84
CA LYS A 328 2.94 -0.38 20.69
C LYS A 328 1.42 -0.50 20.44
N GLY A 329 0.98 -0.55 19.18
CA GLY A 329 -0.43 -0.70 18.84
C GLY A 329 -1.02 -2.03 19.31
N ILE A 330 -0.28 -3.12 19.15
CA ILE A 330 -0.66 -4.45 19.65
C ILE A 330 -0.82 -4.43 21.17
N GLU A 331 0.14 -3.87 21.91
CA GLU A 331 0.10 -3.76 23.37
C GLU A 331 -1.07 -2.92 23.87
N LEU A 332 -1.41 -1.84 23.15
CA LEU A 332 -2.52 -0.94 23.50
C LEU A 332 -3.89 -1.41 22.95
N ASN A 333 -3.93 -2.45 22.11
CA ASN A 333 -5.11 -2.91 21.38
C ASN A 333 -5.68 -1.83 20.46
N CYS A 334 -4.82 -1.23 19.63
CA CYS A 334 -5.16 -0.18 18.66
C CYS A 334 -5.13 -0.71 17.25
N GLY A 335 -6.26 -0.69 16.55
CA GLY A 335 -6.41 -1.31 15.23
C GLY A 335 -6.46 -2.83 15.27
N ASN A 336 -6.62 -3.46 14.12
CA ASN A 336 -6.58 -4.91 13.93
C ASN A 336 -5.99 -5.31 12.56
N SER A 337 -5.44 -4.33 11.84
CA SER A 337 -4.79 -4.46 10.54
C SER A 337 -3.68 -3.43 10.36
N ILE A 338 -2.68 -3.75 9.56
CA ILE A 338 -1.61 -2.84 9.16
C ILE A 338 -1.56 -2.69 7.66
N LEU A 339 -1.39 -1.46 7.17
CA LEU A 339 -1.00 -1.22 5.78
C LEU A 339 0.51 -1.38 5.64
N ILE A 340 0.94 -2.06 4.59
CA ILE A 340 2.35 -2.38 4.33
C ILE A 340 2.83 -1.63 3.09
N LYS A 341 3.68 -0.65 3.31
CA LYS A 341 4.34 0.14 2.28
C LYS A 341 5.85 0.00 2.41
N LEU A 342 6.50 -0.67 1.47
CA LEU A 342 7.93 -0.99 1.57
C LEU A 342 8.80 0.25 1.78
N ASN A 343 8.45 1.38 1.16
CA ASN A 343 9.25 2.60 1.27
C ASN A 343 9.09 3.34 2.61
N GLN A 344 8.02 3.08 3.39
CA GLN A 344 7.85 3.67 4.73
C GLN A 344 8.92 3.17 5.71
N ILE A 345 9.38 1.94 5.53
CA ILE A 345 10.45 1.35 6.32
C ILE A 345 11.78 1.25 5.56
N GLY A 346 11.74 1.09 4.24
CA GLY A 346 12.89 1.22 3.33
C GLY A 346 13.73 -0.02 3.11
N SER A 347 13.23 -1.22 3.46
CA SER A 347 13.89 -2.50 3.11
C SER A 347 12.89 -3.65 3.02
N VAL A 348 13.21 -4.68 2.24
CA VAL A 348 12.39 -5.89 2.11
C VAL A 348 12.38 -6.65 3.44
N SER A 349 13.53 -6.86 4.08
CA SER A 349 13.62 -7.66 5.31
C SER A 349 12.80 -7.07 6.46
N GLU A 350 12.87 -5.76 6.70
CA GLU A 350 12.06 -5.09 7.75
C GLU A 350 10.56 -5.16 7.42
N THR A 351 10.19 -5.06 6.13
CA THR A 351 8.81 -5.25 5.68
C THR A 351 8.30 -6.66 5.99
N LEU A 352 9.12 -7.70 5.73
CA LEU A 352 8.77 -9.07 6.08
C LEU A 352 8.56 -9.25 7.59
N GLU A 353 9.39 -8.61 8.42
CA GLU A 353 9.25 -8.67 9.87
C GLU A 353 7.98 -7.96 10.37
N ALA A 354 7.60 -6.83 9.77
CA ALA A 354 6.35 -6.15 10.10
C ALA A 354 5.12 -7.03 9.80
N ILE A 355 5.08 -7.68 8.62
CA ILE A 355 4.00 -8.60 8.23
C ILE A 355 3.93 -9.80 9.18
N LYS A 356 5.08 -10.43 9.48
CA LYS A 356 5.15 -11.57 10.40
C LYS A 356 4.67 -11.20 11.81
N MET A 357 5.06 -10.01 12.30
CA MET A 357 4.63 -9.50 13.61
C MET A 357 3.11 -9.30 13.63
N ALA A 358 2.53 -8.67 12.60
CA ALA A 358 1.09 -8.47 12.47
C ALA A 358 0.34 -9.80 12.50
N HIS A 359 0.70 -10.75 11.65
CA HIS A 359 0.06 -12.06 11.58
C HIS A 359 0.16 -12.83 12.91
N LYS A 360 1.31 -12.79 13.58
CA LYS A 360 1.51 -13.43 14.90
C LYS A 360 0.60 -12.85 15.98
N ALA A 361 0.26 -11.58 15.87
CA ALA A 361 -0.65 -10.88 16.78
C ALA A 361 -2.14 -11.04 16.41
N GLY A 362 -2.46 -11.72 15.30
CA GLY A 362 -3.82 -11.86 14.78
C GLY A 362 -4.30 -10.65 13.98
N TYR A 363 -3.42 -9.71 13.65
CA TYR A 363 -3.72 -8.60 12.74
C TYR A 363 -3.66 -9.10 11.30
N THR A 364 -4.49 -8.52 10.43
CA THR A 364 -4.29 -8.64 8.98
C THR A 364 -3.22 -7.68 8.51
N ALA A 365 -2.65 -7.97 7.34
CA ALA A 365 -1.72 -7.08 6.65
C ALA A 365 -2.23 -6.83 5.23
N ILE A 366 -2.04 -5.62 4.71
CA ILE A 366 -2.47 -5.23 3.37
C ILE A 366 -1.23 -4.77 2.61
N SER A 367 -0.87 -5.47 1.52
CA SER A 367 0.21 -5.00 0.65
C SER A 367 -0.25 -3.77 -0.13
N SER A 368 0.49 -2.67 -0.08
CA SER A 368 0.03 -1.39 -0.61
C SER A 368 1.04 -0.73 -1.54
N HIS A 369 0.51 -0.03 -2.56
CA HIS A 369 1.21 0.91 -3.40
C HIS A 369 1.46 2.25 -2.69
N ARG A 370 2.03 3.20 -3.43
CA ARG A 370 2.05 4.63 -3.08
C ARG A 370 1.39 5.44 -4.20
N SER A 371 1.12 6.73 -3.93
CA SER A 371 0.55 7.64 -4.95
C SER A 371 1.48 7.86 -6.14
N GLY A 372 2.79 7.95 -5.93
CA GLY A 372 3.80 7.95 -7.00
C GLY A 372 4.38 6.54 -7.20
N GLU A 373 3.99 5.87 -8.27
CA GLU A 373 4.36 4.50 -8.61
C GLU A 373 5.17 4.41 -9.89
N THR A 374 5.77 3.23 -10.09
CA THR A 374 6.44 2.82 -11.32
C THR A 374 5.80 1.55 -11.86
N GLU A 375 6.32 0.98 -12.93
CA GLU A 375 5.92 -0.33 -13.46
C GLU A 375 6.31 -1.52 -12.55
N ASP A 376 7.06 -1.30 -11.48
CA ASP A 376 7.46 -2.36 -10.54
C ASP A 376 6.25 -3.08 -9.93
N THR A 377 6.31 -4.41 -9.87
CA THR A 377 5.20 -5.26 -9.41
C THR A 377 5.49 -5.98 -8.10
N THR A 378 6.56 -5.64 -7.40
CA THR A 378 7.02 -6.33 -6.19
C THR A 378 5.94 -6.49 -5.13
N ILE A 379 5.06 -5.49 -4.95
CA ILE A 379 3.96 -5.56 -3.97
C ILE A 379 2.94 -6.65 -4.28
N ALA A 380 2.75 -7.02 -5.55
CA ALA A 380 1.90 -8.13 -5.95
C ALA A 380 2.51 -9.47 -5.57
N ASP A 381 3.80 -9.67 -5.84
CA ASP A 381 4.55 -10.85 -5.41
C ASP A 381 4.61 -10.95 -3.87
N LEU A 382 4.85 -9.84 -3.17
CA LEU A 382 4.86 -9.77 -1.71
C LEU A 382 3.52 -10.19 -1.10
N ALA A 383 2.40 -9.74 -1.68
CA ALA A 383 1.07 -10.09 -1.19
C ALA A 383 0.82 -11.59 -1.21
N VAL A 384 1.22 -12.28 -2.27
CA VAL A 384 1.09 -13.74 -2.38
C VAL A 384 2.14 -14.45 -1.52
N ALA A 385 3.38 -13.96 -1.52
CA ALA A 385 4.49 -14.54 -0.75
C ALA A 385 4.14 -14.71 0.73
N LEU A 386 3.61 -13.66 1.34
CA LEU A 386 3.31 -13.63 2.78
C LEU A 386 1.82 -13.93 3.08
N ASN A 387 1.03 -14.28 2.07
CA ASN A 387 -0.41 -14.51 2.23
C ASN A 387 -1.10 -13.33 2.96
N THR A 388 -0.82 -12.10 2.56
CA THR A 388 -1.46 -10.92 3.16
C THR A 388 -2.97 -10.92 2.93
N CYS A 389 -3.43 -11.66 1.94
CA CYS A 389 -4.83 -11.84 1.57
C CYS A 389 -5.54 -10.56 1.08
N GLN A 390 -4.88 -9.42 1.09
CA GLN A 390 -5.42 -8.13 0.64
C GLN A 390 -4.32 -7.30 -0.04
N ILE A 391 -4.71 -6.53 -1.06
CA ILE A 391 -3.81 -5.60 -1.77
C ILE A 391 -4.54 -4.29 -2.06
N LYS A 392 -3.91 -3.16 -1.71
CA LYS A 392 -4.35 -1.80 -2.03
C LYS A 392 -3.43 -1.23 -3.11
N THR A 393 -3.89 -1.21 -4.38
CA THR A 393 -3.04 -0.74 -5.49
C THR A 393 -3.81 0.05 -6.57
N GLY A 394 -4.79 0.85 -6.13
CA GLY A 394 -5.52 1.79 -6.98
C GLY A 394 -6.65 1.16 -7.80
N ALA A 395 -7.12 1.92 -8.77
CA ALA A 395 -8.21 1.54 -9.67
C ALA A 395 -7.72 0.60 -10.80
N PRO A 396 -8.64 -0.03 -11.58
CA PRO A 396 -8.29 -0.77 -12.79
C PRO A 396 -7.99 0.19 -13.96
N SER A 397 -7.26 1.24 -13.68
CA SER A 397 -6.92 2.35 -14.57
C SER A 397 -5.53 2.85 -14.23
N ARG A 398 -4.78 3.40 -15.20
CA ARG A 398 -3.37 3.77 -15.16
C ARG A 398 -2.43 2.56 -15.11
N SER A 399 -1.46 2.54 -16.03
CA SER A 399 -0.62 1.35 -16.32
C SER A 399 0.17 0.86 -15.11
N GLU A 400 0.66 1.77 -14.27
CA GLU A 400 1.43 1.44 -13.07
C GLU A 400 0.58 0.74 -11.99
N ARG A 401 -0.74 0.95 -11.96
CA ARG A 401 -1.69 0.24 -11.09
C ARG A 401 -2.03 -1.12 -11.69
N VAL A 402 -2.42 -1.12 -12.95
CA VAL A 402 -2.82 -2.32 -13.71
C VAL A 402 -1.66 -3.34 -13.81
N ALA A 403 -0.41 -2.89 -13.83
CA ALA A 403 0.76 -3.78 -13.81
C ALA A 403 0.74 -4.76 -12.63
N LYS A 404 0.36 -4.31 -11.42
CA LYS A 404 0.28 -5.13 -10.22
C LYS A 404 -0.85 -6.16 -10.32
N TYR A 405 -2.03 -5.75 -10.81
CA TYR A 405 -3.15 -6.67 -11.05
C TYR A 405 -2.82 -7.72 -12.12
N ASN A 406 -2.18 -7.32 -13.20
CA ASN A 406 -1.73 -8.24 -14.24
C ASN A 406 -0.68 -9.24 -13.73
N GLN A 407 0.20 -8.81 -12.81
CA GLN A 407 1.14 -9.72 -12.15
C GLN A 407 0.41 -10.77 -11.31
N LEU A 408 -0.62 -10.39 -10.57
CA LEU A 408 -1.44 -11.34 -9.79
C LEU A 408 -2.17 -12.35 -10.68
N LEU A 409 -2.64 -11.95 -11.88
CA LEU A 409 -3.19 -12.89 -12.85
C LEU A 409 -2.16 -13.93 -13.30
N ARG A 410 -0.90 -13.51 -13.56
CA ARG A 410 0.18 -14.43 -13.91
C ARG A 410 0.53 -15.39 -12.76
N ILE A 411 0.52 -14.88 -11.53
CA ILE A 411 0.77 -15.71 -10.34
C ILE A 411 -0.37 -16.73 -10.15
N GLU A 412 -1.64 -16.33 -10.31
CA GLU A 412 -2.79 -17.24 -10.26
C GLU A 412 -2.67 -18.35 -11.30
N GLU A 413 -2.29 -18.00 -12.54
CA GLU A 413 -2.05 -18.98 -13.61
C GLU A 413 -0.92 -19.97 -13.27
N GLN A 414 0.19 -19.48 -12.66
CA GLN A 414 1.30 -20.32 -12.23
C GLN A 414 0.93 -21.28 -11.09
N LEU A 415 0.08 -20.82 -10.16
CA LEU A 415 -0.38 -21.61 -9.02
C LEU A 415 -1.41 -22.68 -9.41
N LYS A 416 -2.16 -22.47 -10.49
CA LYS A 416 -3.23 -23.38 -10.96
C LYS A 416 -4.21 -23.74 -9.83
N ASP A 417 -4.45 -25.04 -9.62
CA ASP A 417 -5.37 -25.56 -8.61
C ASP A 417 -4.90 -25.31 -7.15
N ALA A 418 -3.64 -24.88 -6.96
CA ALA A 418 -3.13 -24.49 -5.65
C ALA A 418 -3.46 -23.03 -5.28
N ALA A 419 -3.93 -22.23 -6.25
CA ALA A 419 -4.35 -20.86 -5.99
C ALA A 419 -5.58 -20.83 -5.08
N VAL A 420 -5.54 -19.98 -4.07
CA VAL A 420 -6.66 -19.77 -3.13
C VAL A 420 -7.05 -18.29 -3.15
N TYR A 421 -8.30 -17.99 -3.52
CA TYR A 421 -8.86 -16.67 -3.34
C TYR A 421 -9.68 -16.66 -2.04
N PRO A 422 -9.29 -15.90 -1.01
CA PRO A 422 -9.88 -16.03 0.32
C PRO A 422 -11.26 -15.37 0.43
N GLY A 423 -11.59 -14.40 -0.45
CA GLY A 423 -12.83 -13.64 -0.38
C GLY A 423 -13.04 -13.02 1.01
N ILE A 424 -14.23 -13.19 1.57
CA ILE A 424 -14.57 -12.66 2.91
C ILE A 424 -13.69 -13.22 4.04
N LYS A 425 -13.01 -14.36 3.84
CA LYS A 425 -12.08 -14.94 4.84
C LYS A 425 -10.74 -14.22 4.90
N ALA A 426 -10.51 -13.19 4.07
CA ALA A 426 -9.34 -12.32 4.15
C ALA A 426 -9.35 -11.43 5.42
N PHE A 427 -10.47 -11.31 6.08
CA PHE A 427 -10.68 -10.42 7.23
C PHE A 427 -10.70 -11.19 8.54
N ASN A 428 -10.21 -10.54 9.62
CA ASN A 428 -10.18 -11.07 10.99
C ASN A 428 -11.36 -10.58 11.86
N ILE A 429 -12.45 -10.15 11.23
CA ILE A 429 -13.68 -9.70 11.91
C ILE A 429 -14.57 -10.87 12.34
N LYS A 430 -15.32 -10.70 13.42
CA LYS A 430 -16.33 -11.66 13.86
C LYS A 430 -17.63 -11.42 13.08
N LYS A 431 -18.14 -12.47 12.45
CA LYS A 431 -19.46 -12.43 11.81
C LYS A 431 -20.56 -12.73 12.82
#